data_0f2967fd6b415cebcb5193890e5e1f7f
#
_entry.id   0f2967fd6b415cebcb5193890e5e1f7f
#
_cell.length_a   1.000
_cell.length_b   1.000
_cell.length_c   1.000
_cell.angle_alpha   90.00
_cell.angle_beta   90.00
_cell.angle_gamma   90.00
#
_symmetry.space_group_name_H-M   'P 1'
#
loop_
_entity.id
_entity.type
_entity.pdbx_description
1 polymer ?
#
loop_
_entity_poly.entity_id
_entity_poly.type
_entity_poly.pdbx_seq_one_letter_code
_entity_poly.pdbx_strand_id
1 'polypeptide(L)'
;EGTGIIDGFYIIKVSFPDFSILPVVLALEENKIVVDWESFVGYSEMTLKEFISNKPEEPKLFRLHANSDDYFNFQFSEEEYRCLYLRNPEDTESVYGYIKRGSVADGQLSRIAESGQSIRFLTLKLHYPKKIGGNNQTIIDEIVTSGWLIRE
;
A
#
# COMPACT_ATOMS: atom_id res chain seq x y z
N GLU A 1 -20.22 12.21 10.18
CA GLU A 1 -21.47 11.91 9.43
C GLU A 1 -21.17 11.92 7.94
N GLY A 2 -21.12 10.77 7.34
CA GLY A 2 -20.95 10.56 5.92
C GLY A 2 -20.77 9.07 5.67
N THR A 3 -21.88 8.34 5.51
CA THR A 3 -21.89 6.97 5.03
C THR A 3 -21.75 7.00 3.52
N GLY A 4 -20.63 6.56 2.99
CA GLY A 4 -20.45 6.29 1.57
C GLY A 4 -20.70 4.81 1.31
N ILE A 5 -21.54 4.47 0.34
CA ILE A 5 -21.67 3.11 -0.18
C ILE A 5 -20.80 3.05 -1.42
N ILE A 6 -19.75 2.21 -1.41
CA ILE A 6 -18.93 1.93 -2.57
C ILE A 6 -18.98 0.41 -2.80
N ASP A 7 -19.60 -0.01 -3.90
CA ASP A 7 -19.62 -1.40 -4.40
C ASP A 7 -20.00 -2.48 -3.33
N GLY A 8 -21.03 -2.21 -2.52
CA GLY A 8 -21.51 -3.18 -1.53
C GLY A 8 -20.82 -3.11 -0.17
N PHE A 9 -19.91 -2.16 0.03
CA PHE A 9 -19.27 -1.89 1.30
C PHE A 9 -19.80 -0.59 1.92
N TYR A 10 -19.93 -0.58 3.24
CA TYR A 10 -20.27 0.60 4.01
C TYR A 10 -19.01 1.13 4.67
N ILE A 11 -18.70 2.41 4.48
CA ILE A 11 -17.61 3.06 5.19
C ILE A 11 -18.21 3.94 6.27
N ILE A 12 -17.89 3.64 7.53
CA ILE A 12 -18.28 4.46 8.68
C ILE A 12 -17.03 5.09 9.31
N LYS A 13 -17.18 6.29 9.83
CA LYS A 13 -16.11 6.94 10.61
C LYS A 13 -16.33 6.64 12.08
N VAL A 14 -15.34 6.03 12.72
CA VAL A 14 -15.35 5.74 14.16
C VAL A 14 -14.42 6.71 14.86
N SER A 15 -14.95 7.41 15.87
CA SER A 15 -14.15 8.28 16.74
C SER A 15 -13.75 7.52 17.98
N PHE A 16 -12.49 7.62 18.36
CA PHE A 16 -11.93 6.99 19.55
C PHE A 16 -11.80 8.01 20.69
N PRO A 17 -11.61 7.55 21.97
CA PRO A 17 -11.46 8.44 23.11
C PRO A 17 -10.29 9.42 23.04
N ASP A 18 -9.27 9.12 22.25
CA ASP A 18 -8.11 9.96 21.96
C ASP A 18 -8.37 11.00 20.85
N PHE A 19 -9.65 11.15 20.43
CA PHE A 19 -10.11 11.99 19.34
C PHE A 19 -9.62 11.59 17.94
N SER A 20 -8.94 10.47 17.79
CA SER A 20 -8.63 9.93 16.46
C SER A 20 -9.92 9.49 15.76
N ILE A 21 -9.96 9.65 14.44
CA ILE A 21 -11.08 9.22 13.59
C ILE A 21 -10.52 8.28 12.54
N LEU A 22 -10.99 7.03 12.58
CA LEU A 22 -10.61 6.03 11.59
C LEU A 22 -11.81 5.60 10.75
N PRO A 23 -11.64 5.41 9.44
CA PRO A 23 -12.64 4.78 8.61
C PRO A 23 -12.68 3.28 8.90
N VAL A 24 -13.86 2.76 9.14
CA VAL A 24 -14.11 1.32 9.29
C VAL A 24 -14.90 0.87 8.08
N VAL A 25 -14.42 -0.18 7.43
CA VAL A 25 -15.11 -0.79 6.31
C VAL A 25 -15.97 -1.95 6.82
N LEU A 26 -17.23 -1.93 6.44
CA LEU A 26 -18.20 -2.97 6.75
C LEU A 26 -18.57 -3.68 5.44
N ALA A 27 -18.43 -4.98 5.42
CA ALA A 27 -18.87 -5.83 4.32
C ALA A 27 -20.20 -6.52 4.68
N LEU A 28 -21.04 -6.80 3.70
CA LEU A 28 -22.24 -7.60 3.87
C LEU A 28 -21.94 -9.04 3.42
N GLU A 29 -21.84 -9.95 4.38
CA GLU A 29 -21.64 -11.39 4.14
C GLU A 29 -22.84 -12.19 4.65
N GLU A 30 -23.42 -13.03 3.80
CA GLU A 30 -24.54 -13.91 4.17
C GLU A 30 -25.68 -13.21 4.98
N ASN A 31 -26.04 -11.99 4.62
CA ASN A 31 -26.99 -11.14 5.35
C ASN A 31 -26.50 -10.66 6.74
N LYS A 32 -25.22 -10.72 7.01
CA LYS A 32 -24.61 -10.14 8.22
C LYS A 32 -23.66 -9.02 7.84
N ILE A 33 -23.66 -7.97 8.63
CA ILE A 33 -22.66 -6.91 8.51
C ILE A 33 -21.43 -7.35 9.31
N VAL A 34 -20.30 -7.47 8.63
CA VAL A 34 -19.00 -7.80 9.23
C VAL A 34 -18.02 -6.64 9.06
N VAL A 35 -17.13 -6.48 10.03
CA VAL A 35 -16.02 -5.52 9.89
C VAL A 35 -14.95 -6.17 9.04
N ASP A 36 -14.54 -5.52 7.96
CA ASP A 36 -13.31 -5.90 7.26
C ASP A 36 -12.11 -5.50 8.14
N TRP A 37 -11.75 -6.44 9.02
CA TRP A 37 -10.73 -6.23 10.02
C TRP A 37 -9.34 -5.99 9.41
N GLU A 38 -9.02 -6.67 8.31
CA GLU A 38 -7.73 -6.51 7.62
C GLU A 38 -7.56 -5.10 7.06
N SER A 39 -8.61 -4.57 6.45
CA SER A 39 -8.61 -3.18 5.98
C SER A 39 -8.57 -2.18 7.14
N PHE A 40 -9.28 -2.47 8.23
CA PHE A 40 -9.34 -1.59 9.38
C PHE A 40 -7.99 -1.45 10.09
N VAL A 41 -7.28 -2.55 10.31
CA VAL A 41 -5.97 -2.54 11.00
C VAL A 41 -4.78 -2.34 10.06
N GLY A 42 -5.03 -2.16 8.75
CA GLY A 42 -3.94 -2.03 7.77
C GLY A 42 -3.04 -3.27 7.74
N TYR A 43 -3.65 -4.48 7.77
CA TYR A 43 -2.92 -5.75 7.84
C TYR A 43 -1.83 -5.85 6.79
N SER A 44 -0.66 -6.25 7.23
CA SER A 44 0.50 -6.60 6.40
C SER A 44 1.08 -7.93 6.89
N GLU A 45 1.73 -8.70 6.02
CA GLU A 45 2.31 -10.00 6.41
C GLU A 45 3.37 -9.88 7.50
N MET A 46 4.01 -8.73 7.60
CA MET A 46 4.96 -8.34 8.63
C MET A 46 4.95 -6.84 8.82
N THR A 47 5.50 -6.34 9.92
CA THR A 47 5.67 -4.89 10.10
C THR A 47 6.71 -4.34 9.13
N LEU A 48 6.59 -3.06 8.74
CA LEU A 48 7.58 -2.42 7.88
C LEU A 48 8.97 -2.38 8.56
N LYS A 49 9.01 -2.26 9.88
CA LYS A 49 10.23 -2.32 10.68
C LYS A 49 10.95 -3.67 10.57
N GLU A 50 10.20 -4.77 10.68
CA GLU A 50 10.75 -6.12 10.48
C GLU A 50 11.23 -6.34 9.06
N PHE A 51 10.49 -5.84 8.07
CA PHE A 51 10.86 -5.90 6.66
C PHE A 51 12.18 -5.17 6.38
N ILE A 52 12.37 -3.97 6.93
CA ILE A 52 13.61 -3.20 6.81
C ILE A 52 14.78 -3.93 7.49
N SER A 53 14.53 -4.58 8.62
CA SER A 53 15.55 -5.30 9.37
C SER A 53 15.95 -6.62 8.71
N ASN A 54 14.97 -7.38 8.22
CA ASN A 54 15.18 -8.73 7.69
C ASN A 54 15.54 -8.76 6.21
N LYS A 55 15.16 -7.70 5.46
CA LYS A 55 15.42 -7.54 4.02
C LYS A 55 15.05 -8.76 3.19
N PRO A 56 13.79 -9.26 3.24
CA PRO A 56 13.40 -10.45 2.50
C PRO A 56 13.48 -10.22 0.98
N GLU A 57 14.03 -11.22 0.29
CA GLU A 57 14.07 -11.26 -1.19
C GLU A 57 12.76 -11.77 -1.79
N GLU A 58 11.91 -12.38 -0.98
CA GLU A 58 10.58 -12.82 -1.39
C GLU A 58 9.55 -11.71 -1.19
N PRO A 59 8.62 -11.49 -2.15
CA PRO A 59 7.59 -10.48 -2.04
C PRO A 59 6.70 -10.66 -0.82
N LYS A 60 6.45 -9.59 -0.07
CA LYS A 60 5.58 -9.52 1.10
C LYS A 60 4.48 -8.48 0.88
N LEU A 61 3.28 -8.79 1.34
CA LEU A 61 2.11 -7.92 1.23
C LEU A 61 2.15 -6.81 2.27
N PHE A 62 1.92 -5.59 1.80
CA PHE A 62 1.83 -4.40 2.64
C PHE A 62 0.64 -3.51 2.25
N ARG A 63 0.12 -2.80 3.24
CA ARG A 63 -0.82 -1.69 3.09
C ARG A 63 -0.13 -0.42 3.57
N LEU A 64 0.21 0.46 2.63
CA LEU A 64 1.07 1.62 2.88
C LEU A 64 0.47 2.90 2.31
N HIS A 65 0.85 4.01 2.94
CA HIS A 65 0.73 5.32 2.32
C HIS A 65 1.79 5.46 1.24
N ALA A 66 1.42 5.98 0.08
CA ALA A 66 2.30 6.16 -1.04
C ALA A 66 2.26 7.57 -1.61
N ASN A 67 3.41 8.09 -1.97
CA ASN A 67 3.57 9.33 -2.71
C ASN A 67 4.56 9.13 -3.84
N SER A 68 4.35 9.75 -4.99
CA SER A 68 5.37 9.80 -6.04
C SER A 68 6.61 10.53 -5.52
N ASP A 69 7.78 10.02 -5.88
CA ASP A 69 9.07 10.59 -5.49
C ASP A 69 10.06 10.51 -6.65
N ASP A 70 11.16 11.24 -6.56
CA ASP A 70 12.22 11.33 -7.57
C ASP A 70 13.60 10.89 -7.02
N TYR A 71 13.61 10.10 -5.96
CA TYR A 71 14.84 9.59 -5.36
C TYR A 71 15.42 8.43 -6.18
N PHE A 72 16.25 8.75 -7.15
CA PHE A 72 16.94 7.79 -8.03
C PHE A 72 18.42 7.77 -7.77
N ASN A 73 18.97 6.61 -7.38
CA ASN A 73 20.39 6.38 -7.22
C ASN A 73 20.73 4.88 -7.21
N PHE A 74 21.99 4.55 -7.14
CA PHE A 74 22.50 3.18 -7.20
C PHE A 74 22.03 2.46 -8.47
N GLN A 75 21.37 1.30 -8.33
CA GLN A 75 20.84 0.52 -9.45
C GLN A 75 19.50 1.04 -10.01
N PHE A 76 18.93 2.06 -9.42
CA PHE A 76 17.63 2.60 -9.85
C PHE A 76 17.82 3.93 -10.58
N SER A 77 17.50 3.95 -11.87
CA SER A 77 17.49 5.17 -12.70
C SER A 77 16.06 5.58 -13.04
N GLU A 78 15.86 6.87 -13.30
CA GLU A 78 14.56 7.40 -13.70
C GLU A 78 14.08 6.85 -15.05
N GLU A 79 15.01 6.52 -15.97
CA GLU A 79 14.69 5.96 -17.26
C GLU A 79 14.08 4.56 -17.16
N GLU A 80 14.54 3.77 -16.18
CA GLU A 80 14.13 2.36 -16.03
C GLU A 80 13.06 2.15 -14.98
N TYR A 81 12.91 3.08 -14.03
CA TYR A 81 12.03 2.91 -12.87
C TYR A 81 11.13 4.13 -12.63
N ARG A 82 10.02 3.89 -11.91
CA ARG A 82 9.27 4.89 -11.17
C ARG A 82 9.59 4.72 -9.69
N CYS A 83 9.59 5.81 -8.94
CA CYS A 83 9.84 5.80 -7.50
C CYS A 83 8.60 6.21 -6.73
N LEU A 84 8.28 5.45 -5.69
CA LEU A 84 7.27 5.80 -4.69
C LEU A 84 7.92 5.87 -3.31
N TYR A 85 7.61 6.92 -2.55
CA TYR A 85 7.90 7.00 -1.14
C TYR A 85 6.76 6.33 -0.36
N LEU A 86 7.07 5.27 0.36
CA LEU A 86 6.12 4.41 1.06
C LEU A 86 6.30 4.52 2.56
N ARG A 87 5.18 4.68 3.29
CA ARG A 87 5.17 4.81 4.75
C ARG A 87 4.13 3.89 5.36
N ASN A 88 4.43 3.35 6.56
CA ASN A 88 3.43 2.64 7.33
C ASN A 88 2.30 3.60 7.81
N PRO A 89 1.13 3.07 8.20
CA PRO A 89 0.00 3.90 8.67
C PRO A 89 0.34 4.80 9.86
N GLU A 90 1.23 4.35 10.74
CA GLU A 90 1.67 5.08 11.93
C GLU A 90 2.72 6.17 11.64
N ASP A 91 3.19 6.26 10.39
CA ASP A 91 4.19 7.22 9.93
C ASP A 91 5.54 7.17 10.69
N THR A 92 5.90 5.97 11.17
CA THR A 92 7.13 5.72 11.94
C THR A 92 8.26 5.13 11.11
N GLU A 93 7.92 4.42 10.02
CA GLU A 93 8.86 3.73 9.16
C GLU A 93 8.55 4.04 7.68
N SER A 94 9.60 4.12 6.87
CA SER A 94 9.47 4.39 5.45
C SER A 94 10.50 3.66 4.60
N VAL A 95 10.12 3.40 3.35
CA VAL A 95 11.01 2.86 2.32
C VAL A 95 10.73 3.52 0.97
N TYR A 96 11.69 3.46 0.06
CA TYR A 96 11.46 3.77 -1.36
C TYR A 96 11.12 2.50 -2.11
N GLY A 97 10.01 2.51 -2.82
CA GLY A 97 9.58 1.41 -3.67
C GLY A 97 9.79 1.75 -5.15
N TYR A 98 10.51 0.91 -5.86
CA TYR A 98 10.81 1.10 -7.27
C TYR A 98 9.99 0.15 -8.13
N ILE A 99 9.33 0.69 -9.15
CA ILE A 99 8.53 -0.03 -10.13
C ILE A 99 9.29 0.00 -11.45
N LYS A 100 9.67 -1.17 -11.97
CA LYS A 100 10.31 -1.24 -13.29
C LYS A 100 9.32 -0.81 -14.37
N ARG A 101 9.71 0.13 -15.21
CA ARG A 101 8.88 0.58 -16.34
C ARG A 101 8.58 -0.57 -17.27
N GLY A 102 7.34 -0.67 -17.73
CA GLY A 102 6.85 -1.76 -18.57
C GLY A 102 6.56 -3.07 -17.83
N SER A 103 6.71 -3.12 -16.49
CA SER A 103 6.33 -4.26 -15.67
C SER A 103 4.81 -4.32 -15.43
N VAL A 104 4.35 -5.43 -14.85
CA VAL A 104 2.95 -5.58 -14.40
C VAL A 104 2.56 -4.48 -13.42
N ALA A 105 3.42 -4.21 -12.43
CA ALA A 105 3.19 -3.15 -11.44
C ALA A 105 3.11 -1.75 -12.08
N ASP A 106 3.91 -1.47 -13.12
CA ASP A 106 3.84 -0.21 -13.87
C ASP A 106 2.49 -0.04 -14.59
N GLY A 107 2.01 -1.10 -15.23
CA GLY A 107 0.69 -1.12 -15.86
C GLY A 107 -0.46 -0.98 -14.85
N GLN A 108 -0.33 -1.57 -13.66
CA GLN A 108 -1.30 -1.45 -12.59
C GLN A 108 -1.36 -0.02 -12.03
N LEU A 109 -0.20 0.60 -11.77
CA LEU A 109 -0.13 2.00 -11.32
C LEU A 109 -0.74 2.97 -12.34
N SER A 110 -0.44 2.77 -13.63
CA SER A 110 -0.98 3.58 -14.72
C SER A 110 -2.52 3.49 -14.78
N ARG A 111 -3.08 2.28 -14.67
CA ARG A 111 -4.54 2.08 -14.65
C ARG A 111 -5.21 2.75 -13.45
N ILE A 112 -4.59 2.69 -12.26
CA ILE A 112 -5.09 3.40 -11.07
C ILE A 112 -5.13 4.91 -11.33
N ALA A 113 -4.05 5.48 -11.87
CA ALA A 113 -3.98 6.90 -12.19
C ALA A 113 -5.01 7.32 -13.25
N GLU A 114 -5.18 6.52 -14.31
CA GLU A 114 -6.15 6.77 -15.39
C GLU A 114 -7.62 6.66 -14.91
N SER A 115 -7.89 5.79 -13.93
CA SER A 115 -9.23 5.65 -13.34
C SER A 115 -9.62 6.80 -12.40
N GLY A 116 -8.71 7.73 -12.11
CA GLY A 116 -8.91 8.82 -11.17
C GLY A 116 -8.85 8.38 -9.70
N GLN A 117 -8.46 7.13 -9.42
CA GLN A 117 -8.25 6.65 -8.07
C GLN A 117 -6.97 7.24 -7.46
N SER A 118 -6.96 7.39 -6.15
CA SER A 118 -5.81 7.93 -5.44
C SER A 118 -4.71 6.87 -5.26
N ILE A 119 -3.47 7.24 -5.52
CA ILE A 119 -2.31 6.41 -5.18
C ILE A 119 -1.84 6.56 -3.72
N ARG A 120 -2.50 7.42 -2.94
CA ARG A 120 -2.07 7.72 -1.56
C ARG A 120 -2.13 6.53 -0.62
N PHE A 121 -2.97 5.55 -0.92
CA PHE A 121 -3.13 4.33 -0.15
C PHE A 121 -3.06 3.17 -1.11
N LEU A 122 -2.06 2.32 -0.95
CA LEU A 122 -1.86 1.17 -1.81
C LEU A 122 -1.73 -0.12 -0.98
N THR A 123 -2.35 -1.18 -1.48
CA THR A 123 -2.01 -2.55 -1.11
C THR A 123 -1.09 -3.09 -2.19
N LEU A 124 0.12 -3.48 -1.82
CA LEU A 124 1.17 -3.84 -2.75
C LEU A 124 2.12 -4.90 -2.18
N LYS A 125 2.89 -5.53 -3.05
CA LYS A 125 3.93 -6.49 -2.66
C LYS A 125 5.31 -5.90 -2.87
N LEU A 126 6.14 -5.99 -1.83
CA LEU A 126 7.51 -5.50 -1.78
C LEU A 126 8.51 -6.62 -1.53
N HIS A 127 9.67 -6.51 -2.12
CA HIS A 127 10.85 -7.29 -1.73
C HIS A 127 12.12 -6.45 -1.77
N TYR A 128 13.18 -6.91 -1.11
CA TYR A 128 14.50 -6.32 -1.26
C TYR A 128 15.26 -6.94 -2.44
N PRO A 129 15.95 -6.12 -3.27
CA PRO A 129 16.78 -6.66 -4.34
C PRO A 129 17.98 -7.44 -3.76
N LYS A 130 18.45 -8.47 -4.49
CA LYS A 130 19.62 -9.26 -4.09
C LYS A 130 20.88 -8.42 -3.82
N LYS A 131 21.08 -7.37 -4.63
CA LYS A 131 22.13 -6.38 -4.41
C LYS A 131 21.49 -5.14 -3.82
N ILE A 132 21.75 -4.89 -2.56
CA ILE A 132 21.24 -3.74 -1.83
C ILE A 132 22.20 -2.58 -1.99
N GLY A 133 21.81 -1.55 -2.74
CA GLY A 133 22.56 -0.31 -2.87
C GLY A 133 22.31 0.63 -1.70
N GLY A 134 21.03 0.84 -1.36
CA GLY A 134 20.59 1.65 -0.23
C GLY A 134 19.70 0.85 0.72
N ASN A 135 19.81 1.11 2.02
CA ASN A 135 19.12 0.34 3.05
C ASN A 135 17.58 0.37 2.94
N ASN A 136 17.03 1.45 2.39
CA ASN A 136 15.58 1.67 2.31
C ASN A 136 15.06 1.57 0.88
N GLN A 137 15.79 0.93 -0.04
CA GLN A 137 15.39 0.76 -1.43
C GLN A 137 14.84 -0.64 -1.67
N THR A 138 13.61 -0.71 -2.14
CA THR A 138 12.85 -1.94 -2.33
C THR A 138 12.26 -1.98 -3.74
N ILE A 139 11.82 -3.15 -4.18
CA ILE A 139 11.14 -3.34 -5.45
C ILE A 139 9.66 -3.58 -5.19
N ILE A 140 8.81 -2.91 -5.96
CA ILE A 140 7.38 -3.18 -6.01
C ILE A 140 7.11 -4.20 -7.11
N ASP A 141 6.71 -5.40 -6.73
CA ASP A 141 6.40 -6.48 -7.66
C ASP A 141 5.00 -6.37 -8.24
N GLU A 142 4.06 -5.95 -7.40
CA GLU A 142 2.65 -5.93 -7.70
C GLU A 142 1.94 -4.83 -6.91
N ILE A 143 1.03 -4.12 -7.55
CA ILE A 143 0.04 -3.27 -6.90
C ILE A 143 -1.28 -4.02 -6.92
N VAL A 144 -1.67 -4.58 -5.78
CA VAL A 144 -2.87 -5.41 -5.66
C VAL A 144 -4.13 -4.57 -5.82
N THR A 145 -4.18 -3.44 -5.13
CA THR A 145 -5.31 -2.50 -5.25
C THR A 145 -4.92 -1.08 -4.83
N SER A 146 -5.67 -0.11 -5.36
CA SER A 146 -5.75 1.24 -4.82
C SER A 146 -6.61 1.18 -3.55
N GLY A 147 -6.08 1.69 -2.43
CA GLY A 147 -6.70 1.54 -1.13
C GLY A 147 -6.27 0.27 -0.41
N TRP A 148 -6.96 -0.07 0.66
CA TRP A 148 -6.63 -1.18 1.55
C TRP A 148 -7.59 -2.36 1.43
N LEU A 149 -8.66 -2.20 0.67
CA LEU A 149 -9.62 -3.28 0.36
C LEU A 149 -9.10 -4.14 -0.79
N ILE A 150 -8.85 -5.40 -0.53
CA ILE A 150 -8.64 -6.40 -1.58
C ILE A 150 -10.03 -6.89 -1.98
N ARG A 151 -10.38 -6.67 -3.24
CA ARG A 151 -11.61 -7.20 -3.83
C ARG A 151 -11.28 -8.51 -4.52
N GLU A 152 -11.95 -9.58 -4.13
CA GLU A 152 -11.96 -10.84 -4.87
C GLU A 152 -12.80 -10.74 -6.14
#